data_38bf6dca3d48b9e1ea405f3b82cb1dff
#
_entry.id   38bf6dca3d48b9e1ea405f3b82cb1dff
#
_cell.length_a   1.000
_cell.length_b   1.000
_cell.length_c   1.000
_cell.angle_alpha   90.00
_cell.angle_beta   90.00
_cell.angle_gamma   90.00
#
_symmetry.space_group_name_H-M   'P 1'
#
loop_
_entity.id
_entity.type
_entity.pdbx_description
1 polymer ?
#
loop_
_entity_poly.entity_id
_entity_poly.type
_entity_poly.pdbx_seq_one_letter_code
_entity_poly.pdbx_strand_id
1 'polypeptide(L)'
;EYGLYVIGETNLETHGTWQKLGADGSDEWTLPGARPEWRENVLARTDAMLERDKNHPAILIWSCGNESHGGKTLWEMSEYFRNTDPSRLVHYEGIFWNREYPATSDMESQMYTPVADIKKFLAEHPEKPFIMCEYSHAMGNSCGGITDYTEYAYEEPLYQGGFIWEYMDHGIAVTSPDGKPGFAYGGDFGDRPTDREFCVDGLVLPDRRNTPKMDAVKAAYAPLKITLTDTEAVIENRNLFTDLNAYDLVFASSVNGKPERRAVLRADCKPGGTEHIPFPFALPEAGLACMTVTAIQRAALPGIPAGYEAALGQVWHNYAVARLTLPAPQLVEMDCNVGVKGEGFEYIFGRGKGLVSIRYNGVQLLDDTVRPNFWRAPTNNDEGCAEPFTFAFWKTAGLYARCDNLSAETKGDFVIARANYTLPDGQTLPIDFAIDGAGRCDITMTWQGTRTELPEFGLLFPLRRELTEVSYLGLGPRE
;
A
#
# COMPACT_ATOMS: atom_id res chain seq x y z
N GLU A 1 -26.37 5.95 -12.97
CA GLU A 1 -26.93 4.59 -13.10
C GLU A 1 -26.24 3.59 -12.14
N TYR A 2 -24.94 3.79 -11.84
CA TYR A 2 -24.15 2.89 -10.97
C TYR A 2 -24.03 3.40 -9.52
N GLY A 3 -24.65 4.54 -9.16
CA GLY A 3 -24.58 5.11 -7.82
C GLY A 3 -23.27 5.81 -7.48
N LEU A 4 -22.45 6.11 -8.48
CA LEU A 4 -21.19 6.84 -8.28
C LEU A 4 -21.46 8.34 -8.15
N TYR A 5 -20.78 8.98 -7.22
CA TYR A 5 -20.69 10.43 -7.12
C TYR A 5 -19.50 10.94 -7.94
N VAL A 6 -19.63 12.12 -8.51
CA VAL A 6 -18.66 12.67 -9.45
C VAL A 6 -18.30 14.11 -9.06
N ILE A 7 -17.03 14.44 -9.12
CA ILE A 7 -16.57 15.83 -9.22
C ILE A 7 -16.29 16.08 -10.70
N GLY A 8 -17.01 17.04 -11.29
CA GLY A 8 -16.78 17.46 -12.67
C GLY A 8 -15.65 18.48 -12.69
N GLU A 9 -14.54 18.19 -13.37
CA GLU A 9 -13.37 19.06 -13.37
C GLU A 9 -13.13 19.69 -14.74
N THR A 10 -12.84 20.99 -14.71
CA THR A 10 -12.50 21.78 -15.91
C THR A 10 -11.10 21.37 -16.41
N ASN A 11 -10.93 21.28 -17.73
CA ASN A 11 -9.65 21.01 -18.36
C ASN A 11 -8.72 22.25 -18.29
N LEU A 12 -8.35 22.63 -17.09
CA LEU A 12 -7.41 23.70 -16.78
C LEU A 12 -6.27 23.13 -15.94
N GLU A 13 -5.08 23.17 -16.51
CA GLU A 13 -3.84 22.79 -15.83
C GLU A 13 -2.67 23.62 -16.35
N THR A 14 -1.87 24.19 -15.45
CA THR A 14 -0.74 25.03 -15.78
C THR A 14 0.50 24.74 -14.92
N HIS A 15 0.63 23.50 -14.47
CA HIS A 15 1.66 22.99 -13.56
C HIS A 15 3.07 23.49 -13.91
N GLY A 16 3.50 23.33 -15.16
CA GLY A 16 4.84 23.75 -15.60
C GLY A 16 5.16 25.23 -15.40
N THR A 17 4.15 26.10 -15.19
CA THR A 17 4.37 27.52 -15.01
C THR A 17 4.76 27.89 -13.58
N TRP A 18 4.16 27.26 -12.58
CA TRP A 18 4.48 27.56 -11.17
C TRP A 18 5.71 26.79 -10.66
N GLN A 19 6.17 25.76 -11.34
CA GLN A 19 7.46 25.13 -11.06
C GLN A 19 8.65 26.10 -11.20
N LYS A 20 8.45 27.24 -11.85
CA LYS A 20 9.43 28.32 -11.99
C LYS A 20 9.26 29.44 -10.96
N LEU A 21 8.54 29.19 -9.86
CA LEU A 21 8.50 30.16 -8.76
C LEU A 21 9.95 30.52 -8.37
N GLY A 22 10.24 31.81 -8.38
CA GLY A 22 11.58 32.28 -8.05
C GLY A 22 11.94 32.00 -6.60
N ALA A 23 13.23 31.99 -6.29
CA ALA A 23 13.73 31.77 -4.94
C ALA A 23 13.19 32.83 -3.93
N ASP A 24 12.72 33.96 -4.43
CA ASP A 24 12.08 35.06 -3.68
C ASP A 24 10.55 34.89 -3.56
N GLY A 25 9.98 33.77 -4.06
CA GLY A 25 8.55 33.50 -4.08
C GLY A 25 7.79 34.31 -5.15
N SER A 26 8.49 34.91 -6.13
CA SER A 26 7.85 35.66 -7.21
C SER A 26 7.00 34.73 -8.08
N ASP A 27 5.78 35.18 -8.37
CA ASP A 27 4.78 34.49 -9.19
C ASP A 27 4.74 35.02 -10.65
N GLU A 28 5.80 35.70 -11.08
CA GLU A 28 5.87 36.31 -12.41
C GLU A 28 5.53 35.38 -13.56
N TRP A 29 5.84 34.08 -13.41
CA TRP A 29 5.63 33.06 -14.43
C TRP A 29 4.39 32.20 -14.24
N THR A 30 3.67 32.38 -13.13
CA THR A 30 2.52 31.54 -12.79
C THR A 30 1.27 31.88 -13.62
N LEU A 31 0.50 30.86 -13.98
CA LEU A 31 -0.75 30.98 -14.71
C LEU A 31 -1.86 30.19 -13.98
N PRO A 32 -3.12 30.65 -14.10
CA PRO A 32 -3.55 31.94 -14.61
C PRO A 32 -3.31 33.09 -13.62
N GLY A 33 -3.18 32.81 -12.30
CA GLY A 33 -2.97 33.80 -11.27
C GLY A 33 -4.00 34.96 -11.33
N ALA A 34 -3.49 36.18 -11.38
CA ALA A 34 -4.29 37.41 -11.56
C ALA A 34 -4.13 38.03 -12.95
N ARG A 35 -3.67 37.27 -13.94
CA ARG A 35 -3.36 37.76 -15.28
C ARG A 35 -4.62 37.92 -16.12
N PRO A 36 -5.01 39.17 -16.49
CA PRO A 36 -6.26 39.43 -17.16
C PRO A 36 -6.35 38.85 -18.57
N GLU A 37 -5.21 38.68 -19.25
CA GLU A 37 -5.15 38.11 -20.59
C GLU A 37 -5.58 36.62 -20.70
N TRP A 38 -5.56 35.91 -19.58
CA TRP A 38 -6.00 34.49 -19.51
C TRP A 38 -7.45 34.33 -19.06
N ARG A 39 -8.05 35.38 -18.51
CA ARG A 39 -9.38 35.35 -17.90
C ARG A 39 -10.47 34.82 -18.84
N GLU A 40 -10.52 35.33 -20.07
CA GLU A 40 -11.51 34.92 -21.05
C GLU A 40 -11.39 33.43 -21.43
N ASN A 41 -10.16 32.95 -21.60
CA ASN A 41 -9.89 31.53 -21.89
C ASN A 41 -10.34 30.63 -20.72
N VAL A 42 -10.04 31.00 -19.49
CA VAL A 42 -10.43 30.23 -18.29
C VAL A 42 -11.95 30.17 -18.16
N LEU A 43 -12.65 31.31 -18.28
CA LEU A 43 -14.10 31.35 -18.20
C LEU A 43 -14.78 30.60 -19.36
N ALA A 44 -14.23 30.62 -20.55
CA ALA A 44 -14.76 29.85 -21.68
C ALA A 44 -14.67 28.33 -21.44
N ARG A 45 -13.60 27.84 -20.78
CA ARG A 45 -13.48 26.42 -20.37
C ARG A 45 -14.51 26.06 -19.31
N THR A 46 -14.72 26.95 -18.33
CA THR A 46 -15.72 26.81 -17.29
C THR A 46 -17.13 26.65 -17.87
N ASP A 47 -17.51 27.59 -18.75
CA ASP A 47 -18.81 27.58 -19.43
C ASP A 47 -19.01 26.32 -20.27
N ALA A 48 -18.02 25.96 -21.06
CA ALA A 48 -18.08 24.77 -21.93
C ALA A 48 -18.30 23.48 -21.13
N MET A 49 -17.63 23.29 -20.00
CA MET A 49 -17.86 22.12 -19.14
C MET A 49 -19.26 22.18 -18.49
N LEU A 50 -19.62 23.29 -17.91
CA LEU A 50 -20.91 23.46 -17.22
C LEU A 50 -22.07 23.21 -18.19
N GLU A 51 -22.08 23.83 -19.35
CA GLU A 51 -23.12 23.67 -20.36
C GLU A 51 -23.23 22.24 -20.89
N ARG A 52 -22.10 21.54 -21.04
CA ARG A 52 -22.09 20.13 -21.44
C ARG A 52 -22.68 19.21 -20.36
N ASP A 53 -22.30 19.44 -19.08
CA ASP A 53 -22.41 18.43 -18.02
C ASP A 53 -23.49 18.76 -16.96
N LYS A 54 -24.07 19.96 -16.95
CA LYS A 54 -25.05 20.40 -15.93
C LYS A 54 -26.27 19.48 -15.73
N ASN A 55 -26.62 18.68 -16.73
CA ASN A 55 -27.72 17.74 -16.66
C ASN A 55 -27.37 16.36 -16.10
N HIS A 56 -26.13 16.15 -15.66
CA HIS A 56 -25.69 14.90 -15.04
C HIS A 56 -25.87 14.96 -13.52
N PRO A 57 -26.89 14.26 -12.95
CA PRO A 57 -27.16 14.32 -11.51
C PRO A 57 -26.09 13.65 -10.65
N ALA A 58 -25.19 12.85 -11.22
CA ALA A 58 -24.06 12.26 -10.52
C ALA A 58 -23.01 13.29 -10.12
N ILE A 59 -22.92 14.41 -10.83
CA ILE A 59 -21.99 15.49 -10.50
C ILE A 59 -22.55 16.25 -9.29
N LEU A 60 -21.80 16.22 -8.20
CA LEU A 60 -22.16 16.90 -6.95
C LEU A 60 -21.34 18.17 -6.74
N ILE A 61 -20.17 18.26 -7.35
CA ILE A 61 -19.17 19.30 -7.13
C ILE A 61 -18.59 19.69 -8.49
N TRP A 62 -18.44 21.00 -8.74
CA TRP A 62 -17.67 21.54 -9.85
C TRP A 62 -16.23 21.83 -9.40
N SER A 63 -15.22 21.35 -10.14
CA SER A 63 -13.83 21.67 -9.87
C SER A 63 -13.27 22.63 -10.90
N CYS A 64 -12.52 23.62 -10.40
CA CYS A 64 -11.93 24.67 -11.23
C CYS A 64 -10.76 24.18 -12.10
N GLY A 65 -10.20 23.02 -11.82
CA GLY A 65 -9.05 22.48 -12.55
C GLY A 65 -7.99 21.94 -11.63
N ASN A 66 -6.82 21.66 -12.20
CA ASN A 66 -5.71 21.02 -11.53
C ASN A 66 -4.44 21.88 -11.59
N GLU A 67 -3.63 21.84 -10.55
CA GLU A 67 -2.24 22.35 -10.45
C GLU A 67 -2.00 23.69 -11.15
N SER A 68 -2.94 24.60 -11.02
CA SER A 68 -2.86 25.97 -11.55
C SER A 68 -2.74 26.96 -10.40
N HIS A 69 -1.84 27.93 -10.52
CA HIS A 69 -1.60 28.85 -9.43
C HIS A 69 -2.86 29.69 -9.13
N GLY A 70 -3.33 29.63 -7.88
CA GLY A 70 -4.50 30.34 -7.40
C GLY A 70 -4.39 31.85 -7.56
N GLY A 71 -5.52 32.54 -7.59
CA GLY A 71 -5.59 33.96 -7.72
C GLY A 71 -6.98 34.44 -8.19
N LYS A 72 -7.06 35.73 -8.54
CA LYS A 72 -8.31 36.37 -8.92
C LYS A 72 -9.06 35.62 -10.05
N THR A 73 -8.34 35.12 -11.05
CA THR A 73 -8.97 34.45 -12.21
C THR A 73 -9.67 33.14 -11.81
N LEU A 74 -9.07 32.33 -10.95
CA LEU A 74 -9.72 31.12 -10.45
C LEU A 74 -10.83 31.42 -9.47
N TRP A 75 -10.70 32.47 -8.67
CA TRP A 75 -11.82 32.95 -7.85
C TRP A 75 -13.02 33.38 -8.73
N GLU A 76 -12.81 34.17 -9.79
CA GLU A 76 -13.88 34.54 -10.72
C GLU A 76 -14.50 33.32 -11.42
N MET A 77 -13.71 32.30 -11.71
CA MET A 77 -14.18 31.03 -12.22
C MET A 77 -15.12 30.33 -11.23
N SER A 78 -14.74 30.26 -9.95
CA SER A 78 -15.57 29.68 -8.92
C SER A 78 -16.87 30.45 -8.72
N GLU A 79 -16.85 31.77 -8.79
CA GLU A 79 -18.05 32.60 -8.74
C GLU A 79 -18.96 32.39 -9.97
N TYR A 80 -18.38 32.12 -11.14
CA TYR A 80 -19.16 31.77 -12.33
C TYR A 80 -19.97 30.48 -12.10
N PHE A 81 -19.35 29.44 -11.55
CA PHE A 81 -20.06 28.20 -11.19
C PHE A 81 -21.18 28.47 -10.19
N ARG A 82 -20.91 29.18 -9.08
CA ARG A 82 -21.91 29.46 -8.04
C ARG A 82 -23.08 30.27 -8.53
N ASN A 83 -22.82 31.23 -9.41
CA ASN A 83 -23.89 32.09 -9.97
C ASN A 83 -24.73 31.36 -11.01
N THR A 84 -24.16 30.42 -11.75
CA THR A 84 -24.85 29.71 -12.82
C THR A 84 -25.52 28.43 -12.31
N ASP A 85 -24.91 27.71 -11.40
CA ASP A 85 -25.43 26.51 -10.76
C ASP A 85 -25.25 26.53 -9.23
N PRO A 86 -26.09 27.26 -8.51
CA PRO A 86 -26.00 27.36 -7.05
C PRO A 86 -26.39 26.08 -6.31
N SER A 87 -26.76 25.01 -7.01
CA SER A 87 -27.14 23.74 -6.42
C SER A 87 -25.96 22.83 -6.08
N ARG A 88 -24.77 23.12 -6.59
CA ARG A 88 -23.55 22.31 -6.43
C ARG A 88 -22.44 23.10 -5.77
N LEU A 89 -21.59 22.38 -5.03
CA LEU A 89 -20.40 22.93 -4.41
C LEU A 89 -19.32 23.19 -5.46
N VAL A 90 -18.36 24.02 -5.10
CA VAL A 90 -17.19 24.32 -5.93
C VAL A 90 -15.92 23.88 -5.22
N HIS A 91 -15.08 23.16 -5.94
CA HIS A 91 -13.79 22.63 -5.49
C HIS A 91 -12.65 23.30 -6.25
N TYR A 92 -11.54 23.54 -5.54
CA TYR A 92 -10.24 23.81 -6.10
C TYR A 92 -9.14 23.44 -5.10
N GLU A 93 -8.16 22.64 -5.52
CA GLU A 93 -7.08 22.17 -4.64
C GLU A 93 -6.02 23.24 -4.36
N GLY A 94 -5.74 24.10 -5.35
CA GLY A 94 -4.64 25.07 -5.28
C GLY A 94 -4.84 26.27 -4.36
N ILE A 95 -5.89 26.30 -3.54
CA ILE A 95 -6.09 27.40 -2.57
C ILE A 95 -5.00 27.46 -1.50
N PHE A 96 -4.32 26.36 -1.22
CA PHE A 96 -3.23 26.32 -0.26
C PHE A 96 -1.94 26.99 -0.79
N TRP A 97 -1.75 27.06 -2.10
CA TRP A 97 -0.65 27.78 -2.73
C TRP A 97 -0.79 29.30 -2.64
N ASN A 98 -2.04 29.81 -2.71
CA ASN A 98 -2.34 31.22 -2.63
C ASN A 98 -3.58 31.47 -1.78
N ARG A 99 -3.37 31.88 -0.53
CA ARG A 99 -4.44 32.13 0.45
C ARG A 99 -5.11 33.49 0.32
N GLU A 100 -4.84 34.26 -0.73
CA GLU A 100 -5.51 35.58 -0.96
C GLU A 100 -6.99 35.35 -1.31
N TYR A 101 -7.33 34.24 -1.98
CA TYR A 101 -8.72 33.93 -2.40
C TYR A 101 -9.20 32.58 -1.83
N PRO A 102 -9.32 32.44 -0.50
CA PRO A 102 -9.67 31.13 0.11
C PRO A 102 -11.12 30.71 -0.21
N ALA A 103 -11.97 31.67 -0.63
CA ALA A 103 -13.37 31.39 -1.04
C ALA A 103 -13.46 30.76 -2.43
N THR A 104 -12.38 30.57 -3.16
CA THR A 104 -12.37 29.84 -4.45
C THR A 104 -12.91 28.43 -4.30
N SER A 105 -12.64 27.75 -3.18
CA SER A 105 -13.13 26.41 -2.88
C SER A 105 -14.02 26.38 -1.65
N ASP A 106 -15.09 25.59 -1.68
CA ASP A 106 -15.99 25.37 -0.54
C ASP A 106 -15.39 24.39 0.49
N MET A 107 -14.31 23.72 0.14
CA MET A 107 -13.56 22.75 0.96
C MET A 107 -12.08 23.02 0.91
N GLU A 108 -11.33 22.57 1.92
CA GLU A 108 -9.88 22.41 1.81
C GLU A 108 -9.58 21.20 0.96
N SER A 109 -8.56 21.30 0.10
CA SER A 109 -8.16 20.18 -0.74
C SER A 109 -6.66 20.21 -0.96
N GLN A 110 -6.03 19.05 -0.88
CA GLN A 110 -4.59 18.88 -1.03
C GLN A 110 -4.32 17.53 -1.72
N MET A 111 -3.07 17.38 -2.21
CA MET A 111 -2.57 16.15 -2.83
C MET A 111 -1.59 15.46 -1.90
N TYR A 112 -1.68 14.13 -1.79
CA TYR A 112 -0.70 13.25 -1.13
C TYR A 112 -0.32 13.63 0.31
N THR A 113 -1.15 14.40 0.99
CA THR A 113 -0.90 14.80 2.38
C THR A 113 -1.07 13.59 3.31
N PRO A 114 -0.06 13.23 4.13
CA PRO A 114 -0.18 12.13 5.08
C PRO A 114 -1.33 12.33 6.07
N VAL A 115 -1.99 11.24 6.47
CA VAL A 115 -3.13 11.30 7.42
C VAL A 115 -2.79 12.03 8.72
N ALA A 116 -1.55 11.87 9.22
CA ALA A 116 -1.08 12.59 10.41
C ALA A 116 -1.11 14.11 10.25
N ASP A 117 -0.75 14.60 9.06
CA ASP A 117 -0.74 16.03 8.76
C ASP A 117 -2.16 16.56 8.49
N ILE A 118 -3.05 15.74 7.89
CA ILE A 118 -4.48 16.06 7.76
C ILE A 118 -5.11 16.22 9.15
N LYS A 119 -4.84 15.29 10.08
CA LYS A 119 -5.31 15.36 11.48
C LYS A 119 -4.87 16.66 12.15
N LYS A 120 -3.61 17.04 11.98
CA LYS A 120 -3.07 18.28 12.52
C LYS A 120 -3.74 19.50 11.89
N PHE A 121 -3.88 19.51 10.57
CA PHE A 121 -4.51 20.61 9.84
C PHE A 121 -5.96 20.84 10.30
N LEU A 122 -6.77 19.77 10.37
CA LEU A 122 -8.17 19.86 10.79
C LEU A 122 -8.35 20.28 12.26
N ALA A 123 -7.40 19.93 13.14
CA ALA A 123 -7.40 20.40 14.51
C ALA A 123 -7.16 21.93 14.62
N GLU A 124 -6.41 22.51 13.71
CA GLU A 124 -6.07 23.93 13.65
C GLU A 124 -7.07 24.73 12.79
N HIS A 125 -7.70 24.10 11.78
CA HIS A 125 -8.53 24.73 10.75
C HIS A 125 -9.84 23.94 10.51
N PRO A 126 -10.79 23.94 11.47
CA PRO A 126 -12.05 23.20 11.37
C PRO A 126 -13.15 23.93 10.56
N GLU A 127 -12.81 24.99 9.84
CA GLU A 127 -13.82 25.86 9.18
C GLU A 127 -14.41 25.25 7.91
N LYS A 128 -13.68 24.33 7.26
CA LYS A 128 -14.10 23.69 6.02
C LYS A 128 -13.89 22.18 6.09
N PRO A 129 -14.73 21.39 5.38
CA PRO A 129 -14.40 19.98 5.16
C PRO A 129 -13.12 19.85 4.35
N PHE A 130 -12.41 18.74 4.55
CA PHE A 130 -11.17 18.41 3.86
C PHE A 130 -11.39 17.23 2.91
N ILE A 131 -10.89 17.35 1.68
CA ILE A 131 -10.90 16.27 0.70
C ILE A 131 -9.49 16.12 0.09
N MET A 132 -9.05 14.87 -0.12
CA MET A 132 -7.83 14.62 -0.90
C MET A 132 -8.21 14.54 -2.37
N CYS A 133 -7.82 15.54 -3.17
CA CYS A 133 -8.06 15.46 -4.61
C CYS A 133 -7.21 14.35 -5.26
N GLU A 134 -6.05 14.04 -4.68
CA GLU A 134 -5.20 12.93 -5.10
C GLU A 134 -4.53 12.28 -3.89
N TYR A 135 -4.53 10.93 -3.82
CA TYR A 135 -3.77 10.18 -2.83
C TYR A 135 -3.37 8.80 -3.35
N SER A 136 -2.44 8.14 -2.66
CA SER A 136 -1.96 6.78 -2.97
C SER A 136 -1.59 6.61 -4.45
N HIS A 137 -0.71 7.50 -4.95
CA HIS A 137 -0.23 7.51 -6.34
C HIS A 137 0.12 6.11 -6.84
N ALA A 138 -0.62 5.63 -7.85
CA ALA A 138 -0.65 4.22 -8.23
C ALA A 138 0.31 3.85 -9.38
N MET A 139 1.31 4.69 -9.66
CA MET A 139 2.26 4.47 -10.73
C MET A 139 2.96 3.12 -10.62
N GLY A 140 2.82 2.30 -11.65
CA GLY A 140 3.47 1.00 -11.74
C GLY A 140 3.17 0.09 -10.54
N ASN A 141 4.20 -0.22 -9.75
CA ASN A 141 4.12 -1.12 -8.60
C ASN A 141 3.98 -0.36 -7.27
N SER A 142 3.12 0.64 -7.24
CA SER A 142 2.86 1.55 -6.11
C SER A 142 1.42 1.41 -5.59
N CYS A 143 0.84 2.44 -4.96
CA CYS A 143 -0.52 2.48 -4.40
C CYS A 143 -0.64 1.89 -2.98
N GLY A 144 0.32 2.20 -2.10
CA GLY A 144 0.26 1.79 -0.68
C GLY A 144 -0.53 2.76 0.20
N GLY A 145 -0.83 2.32 1.44
CA GLY A 145 -1.40 3.15 2.50
C GLY A 145 -2.87 3.54 2.33
N ILE A 146 -3.61 2.95 1.39
CA ILE A 146 -5.01 3.31 1.08
C ILE A 146 -5.89 3.22 2.33
N THR A 147 -5.72 2.18 3.12
CA THR A 147 -6.57 1.89 4.29
C THR A 147 -6.49 3.00 5.35
N ASP A 148 -5.35 3.64 5.53
CA ASP A 148 -5.21 4.72 6.51
C ASP A 148 -6.13 5.90 6.18
N TYR A 149 -6.23 6.25 4.90
CA TYR A 149 -7.11 7.31 4.43
C TYR A 149 -8.59 6.92 4.50
N THR A 150 -8.94 5.71 4.06
CA THR A 150 -10.34 5.26 4.08
C THR A 150 -10.88 5.08 5.49
N GLU A 151 -10.09 4.54 6.43
CA GLU A 151 -10.49 4.42 7.83
C GLU A 151 -10.66 5.80 8.48
N TYR A 152 -9.76 6.75 8.22
CA TYR A 152 -9.87 8.09 8.77
C TYR A 152 -11.15 8.82 8.31
N ALA A 153 -11.65 8.56 7.12
CA ALA A 153 -12.92 9.12 6.65
C ALA A 153 -14.14 8.63 7.45
N TYR A 154 -14.04 7.50 8.15
CA TYR A 154 -15.09 7.04 9.07
C TYR A 154 -14.91 7.55 10.50
N GLU A 155 -13.72 8.05 10.85
CA GLU A 155 -13.39 8.57 12.18
C GLU A 155 -13.66 10.09 12.30
N GLU A 156 -13.37 10.85 11.25
CA GLU A 156 -13.38 12.32 11.25
C GLU A 156 -14.44 12.89 10.30
N PRO A 157 -15.53 13.47 10.80
CA PRO A 157 -16.60 14.01 9.97
C PRO A 157 -16.19 15.13 9.01
N LEU A 158 -15.15 15.87 9.33
CA LEU A 158 -14.62 16.92 8.44
C LEU A 158 -13.74 16.36 7.32
N TYR A 159 -13.23 15.13 7.44
CA TYR A 159 -12.47 14.48 6.38
C TYR A 159 -13.41 13.66 5.48
N GLN A 160 -13.59 14.11 4.26
CA GLN A 160 -14.57 13.55 3.31
C GLN A 160 -14.00 12.47 2.38
N GLY A 161 -12.78 12.00 2.67
CA GLY A 161 -12.10 11.00 1.83
C GLY A 161 -11.30 11.63 0.69
N GLY A 162 -11.15 10.91 -0.40
CA GLY A 162 -10.33 11.38 -1.53
C GLY A 162 -10.40 10.49 -2.75
N PHE A 163 -9.55 10.81 -3.73
CA PHE A 163 -9.46 10.14 -5.01
C PHE A 163 -8.05 9.57 -5.20
N ILE A 164 -7.96 8.28 -5.56
CA ILE A 164 -6.67 7.66 -5.91
C ILE A 164 -6.22 8.20 -7.27
N TRP A 165 -4.99 8.68 -7.37
CA TRP A 165 -4.37 8.97 -8.64
C TRP A 165 -3.67 7.71 -9.16
N GLU A 166 -4.15 7.03 -10.21
CA GLU A 166 -5.39 7.32 -10.92
C GLU A 166 -6.11 6.01 -11.28
N TYR A 167 -7.22 6.09 -12.02
CA TYR A 167 -8.03 4.90 -12.30
C TYR A 167 -7.48 4.04 -13.44
N MET A 168 -7.01 4.65 -14.54
CA MET A 168 -6.65 3.91 -15.76
C MET A 168 -5.39 4.46 -16.42
N ASP A 169 -4.45 3.57 -16.72
CA ASP A 169 -3.25 3.91 -17.49
C ASP A 169 -3.58 4.60 -18.82
N HIS A 170 -2.78 5.59 -19.20
CA HIS A 170 -2.91 6.34 -20.45
C HIS A 170 -2.07 5.76 -21.60
N GLY A 171 -1.69 4.49 -21.55
CA GLY A 171 -0.90 3.82 -22.59
C GLY A 171 -1.65 3.67 -23.92
N ILE A 172 -0.94 3.80 -25.00
CA ILE A 172 -1.44 3.64 -26.38
C ILE A 172 -1.19 2.22 -26.84
N ALA A 173 -2.21 1.54 -27.38
CA ALA A 173 -2.06 0.20 -27.91
C ALA A 173 -1.12 0.17 -29.15
N VAL A 174 -0.12 -0.69 -29.07
CA VAL A 174 0.87 -0.88 -30.14
C VAL A 174 1.10 -2.36 -30.42
N THR A 175 1.67 -2.66 -31.59
CA THR A 175 2.22 -3.99 -31.89
C THR A 175 3.72 -3.85 -32.05
N SER A 176 4.47 -4.60 -31.24
CA SER A 176 5.94 -4.62 -31.31
C SER A 176 6.44 -5.22 -32.62
N PRO A 177 7.71 -4.98 -33.02
CA PRO A 177 8.28 -5.51 -34.26
C PRO A 177 8.23 -7.05 -34.37
N ASP A 178 8.17 -7.78 -33.25
CA ASP A 178 8.01 -9.24 -33.21
C ASP A 178 6.53 -9.69 -33.23
N GLY A 179 5.60 -8.75 -33.47
CA GLY A 179 4.16 -9.03 -33.65
C GLY A 179 3.36 -9.18 -32.35
N LYS A 180 3.93 -8.84 -31.18
CA LYS A 180 3.22 -8.92 -29.90
C LYS A 180 2.44 -7.64 -29.60
N PRO A 181 1.17 -7.75 -29.16
CA PRO A 181 0.42 -6.60 -28.69
C PRO A 181 0.98 -6.12 -27.35
N GLY A 182 0.95 -4.81 -27.14
CA GLY A 182 1.40 -4.15 -25.93
C GLY A 182 0.88 -2.72 -25.85
N PHE A 183 1.36 -1.98 -24.86
CA PHE A 183 1.08 -0.57 -24.69
C PHE A 183 2.39 0.21 -24.67
N ALA A 184 2.37 1.40 -25.23
CA ALA A 184 3.49 2.32 -25.26
C ALA A 184 3.07 3.69 -24.71
N TYR A 185 4.02 4.48 -24.25
CA TYR A 185 3.81 5.81 -23.71
C TYR A 185 4.90 6.78 -24.17
N GLY A 186 4.89 8.03 -23.69
CA GLY A 186 5.82 9.05 -24.10
C GLY A 186 7.29 8.62 -23.97
N GLY A 187 8.05 8.83 -25.02
CA GLY A 187 9.43 8.36 -25.19
C GLY A 187 9.58 7.10 -26.04
N ASP A 188 8.58 6.22 -26.07
CA ASP A 188 8.59 5.01 -26.93
C ASP A 188 8.47 5.34 -28.42
N PHE A 189 7.92 6.51 -28.73
CA PHE A 189 7.75 7.00 -30.10
C PHE A 189 8.93 7.86 -30.59
N GLY A 190 10.04 7.89 -29.83
CA GLY A 190 11.23 8.69 -30.17
C GLY A 190 11.14 10.16 -29.75
N ASP A 191 10.09 10.57 -29.11
CA ASP A 191 9.88 11.90 -28.55
C ASP A 191 10.77 12.17 -27.31
N ARG A 192 11.22 13.42 -27.19
CA ARG A 192 12.07 13.91 -26.08
C ARG A 192 11.83 15.42 -25.89
N PRO A 193 11.77 15.94 -24.65
CA PRO A 193 11.80 15.20 -23.37
C PRO A 193 10.52 14.38 -23.14
N THR A 194 10.54 13.52 -22.11
CA THR A 194 9.40 12.70 -21.72
C THR A 194 9.45 12.44 -20.21
N ASP A 195 8.29 12.32 -19.59
CA ASP A 195 8.14 11.96 -18.16
C ASP A 195 8.03 10.43 -17.97
N ARG A 196 8.27 9.65 -19.03
CA ARG A 196 8.30 8.18 -19.01
C ARG A 196 6.97 7.58 -18.52
N GLU A 197 7.05 6.74 -17.45
CA GLU A 197 5.94 5.99 -16.87
C GLU A 197 4.94 6.85 -16.06
N PHE A 198 5.13 8.17 -15.96
CA PHE A 198 4.16 9.07 -15.29
C PHE A 198 2.80 9.21 -16.00
N CYS A 199 2.51 8.39 -16.96
CA CYS A 199 1.20 8.22 -17.58
C CYS A 199 0.66 6.78 -17.44
N VAL A 200 1.30 5.94 -16.63
CA VAL A 200 0.87 4.58 -16.29
C VAL A 200 0.64 4.45 -14.78
N ASP A 201 -0.18 5.34 -14.27
CA ASP A 201 -0.50 5.50 -12.86
C ASP A 201 -1.81 4.79 -12.49
N GLY A 202 -2.37 4.00 -13.40
CA GLY A 202 -3.69 3.42 -13.29
C GLY A 202 -3.80 2.23 -12.33
N LEU A 203 -4.96 2.13 -11.68
CA LEU A 203 -5.42 0.93 -10.98
C LEU A 203 -5.73 -0.19 -11.99
N VAL A 204 -6.07 0.18 -13.21
CA VAL A 204 -6.30 -0.75 -14.33
C VAL A 204 -5.41 -0.38 -15.52
N LEU A 205 -5.11 -1.38 -16.34
CA LEU A 205 -4.35 -1.21 -17.58
C LEU A 205 -5.17 -0.42 -18.63
N PRO A 206 -4.56 0.06 -19.73
CA PRO A 206 -5.27 0.80 -20.79
C PRO A 206 -6.44 0.01 -21.41
N ASP A 207 -6.38 -1.32 -21.43
CA ASP A 207 -7.46 -2.21 -21.86
C ASP A 207 -8.46 -2.58 -20.75
N ARG A 208 -8.34 -1.93 -19.59
CA ARG A 208 -9.20 -2.09 -18.40
C ARG A 208 -9.09 -3.43 -17.67
N ARG A 209 -8.05 -4.20 -17.93
CA ARG A 209 -7.72 -5.35 -17.08
C ARG A 209 -7.21 -4.85 -15.73
N ASN A 210 -7.68 -5.51 -14.67
CA ASN A 210 -7.26 -5.19 -13.29
C ASN A 210 -5.77 -5.47 -13.10
N THR A 211 -5.10 -4.53 -12.43
CA THR A 211 -3.78 -4.77 -11.84
C THR A 211 -3.93 -5.39 -10.43
N PRO A 212 -2.87 -5.91 -9.82
CA PRO A 212 -2.92 -6.40 -8.42
C PRO A 212 -3.42 -5.36 -7.42
N LYS A 213 -3.14 -4.08 -7.64
CA LYS A 213 -3.59 -2.94 -6.80
C LYS A 213 -5.11 -2.92 -6.56
N MET A 214 -5.90 -3.43 -7.52
CA MET A 214 -7.37 -3.50 -7.37
C MET A 214 -7.83 -4.42 -6.23
N ASP A 215 -7.01 -5.37 -5.77
CA ASP A 215 -7.35 -6.20 -4.63
C ASP A 215 -7.25 -5.39 -3.32
N ALA A 216 -6.22 -4.54 -3.18
CA ALA A 216 -6.09 -3.61 -2.05
C ALA A 216 -7.20 -2.55 -2.06
N VAL A 217 -7.52 -1.98 -3.24
CA VAL A 217 -8.63 -1.03 -3.39
C VAL A 217 -9.96 -1.68 -3.00
N LYS A 218 -10.24 -2.90 -3.46
CA LYS A 218 -11.45 -3.65 -3.10
C LYS A 218 -11.57 -3.82 -1.58
N ALA A 219 -10.47 -4.14 -0.91
CA ALA A 219 -10.47 -4.30 0.55
C ALA A 219 -10.68 -2.97 1.28
N ALA A 220 -9.98 -1.90 0.87
CA ALA A 220 -10.05 -0.58 1.50
C ALA A 220 -11.43 0.11 1.30
N TYR A 221 -12.08 -0.13 0.16
CA TYR A 221 -13.39 0.42 -0.17
C TYR A 221 -14.55 -0.54 0.08
N ALA A 222 -14.31 -1.62 0.86
CA ALA A 222 -15.36 -2.58 1.16
C ALA A 222 -16.58 -1.92 1.85
N PRO A 223 -17.80 -2.24 1.43
CA PRO A 223 -19.02 -1.65 2.00
C PRO A 223 -19.35 -2.16 3.40
N LEU A 224 -18.60 -3.13 3.89
CA LEU A 224 -18.69 -3.70 5.23
C LEU A 224 -17.29 -3.81 5.82
N LYS A 225 -17.12 -3.41 7.07
CA LYS A 225 -15.92 -3.74 7.84
C LYS A 225 -16.19 -4.97 8.69
N ILE A 226 -15.43 -6.03 8.47
CA ILE A 226 -15.58 -7.29 9.18
C ILE A 226 -14.35 -7.49 10.06
N THR A 227 -14.52 -7.33 11.37
CA THR A 227 -13.49 -7.57 12.38
C THR A 227 -13.83 -8.86 13.11
N LEU A 228 -12.86 -9.77 13.26
CA LEU A 228 -13.06 -11.03 13.95
C LEU A 228 -12.33 -11.03 15.29
N THR A 229 -13.02 -11.51 16.32
CA THR A 229 -12.43 -11.96 17.59
C THR A 229 -12.23 -13.47 17.53
N ASP A 230 -11.92 -14.11 18.66
CA ASP A 230 -11.78 -15.58 18.72
C ASP A 230 -13.14 -16.30 18.71
N THR A 231 -14.24 -15.59 18.93
CA THR A 231 -15.57 -16.18 19.14
C THR A 231 -16.68 -15.57 18.30
N GLU A 232 -16.49 -14.40 17.73
CA GLU A 232 -17.53 -13.69 16.97
C GLU A 232 -16.96 -12.84 15.84
N ALA A 233 -17.81 -12.53 14.89
CA ALA A 233 -17.61 -11.51 13.88
C ALA A 233 -18.35 -10.23 14.28
N VAL A 234 -17.65 -9.10 14.28
CA VAL A 234 -18.22 -7.76 14.43
C VAL A 234 -18.28 -7.15 13.03
N ILE A 235 -19.48 -6.87 12.55
CA ILE A 235 -19.70 -6.36 11.19
C ILE A 235 -20.29 -4.96 11.25
N GLU A 236 -19.52 -3.97 10.82
CA GLU A 236 -19.98 -2.59 10.62
C GLU A 236 -20.56 -2.46 9.21
N ASN A 237 -21.83 -2.09 9.11
CA ASN A 237 -22.47 -1.85 7.82
C ASN A 237 -22.16 -0.41 7.35
N ARG A 238 -21.18 -0.27 6.48
CA ARG A 238 -20.71 1.00 5.92
C ARG A 238 -21.49 1.43 4.67
N ASN A 239 -22.46 0.64 4.22
CA ASN A 239 -23.35 1.06 3.16
C ASN A 239 -24.16 2.30 3.59
N LEU A 240 -24.52 3.16 2.62
CA LEU A 240 -25.42 4.29 2.85
C LEU A 240 -26.90 3.89 2.78
N PHE A 241 -27.25 2.87 1.98
CA PHE A 241 -28.64 2.54 1.65
C PHE A 241 -28.94 1.05 1.68
N THR A 242 -27.93 0.17 1.82
CA THR A 242 -28.08 -1.29 1.72
C THR A 242 -28.01 -1.93 3.11
N ASP A 243 -29.03 -2.71 3.46
CA ASP A 243 -29.09 -3.50 4.68
C ASP A 243 -28.12 -4.70 4.61
N LEU A 244 -27.59 -5.16 5.75
CA LEU A 244 -26.69 -6.31 5.82
C LEU A 244 -27.31 -7.59 5.27
N ASN A 245 -28.65 -7.74 5.32
CA ASN A 245 -29.34 -8.92 4.78
C ASN A 245 -29.27 -9.06 3.24
N ALA A 246 -28.72 -8.07 2.54
CA ALA A 246 -28.39 -8.19 1.12
C ALA A 246 -27.21 -9.17 0.87
N TYR A 247 -26.51 -9.59 1.90
CA TYR A 247 -25.36 -10.46 1.82
C TYR A 247 -25.60 -11.81 2.51
N ASP A 248 -25.01 -12.89 1.98
CA ASP A 248 -24.79 -14.13 2.69
C ASP A 248 -23.43 -14.05 3.39
N LEU A 249 -23.40 -14.32 4.71
CA LEU A 249 -22.19 -14.29 5.53
C LEU A 249 -21.63 -15.70 5.61
N VAL A 250 -20.54 -15.95 4.91
CA VAL A 250 -19.91 -17.27 4.80
C VAL A 250 -18.79 -17.37 5.83
N PHE A 251 -19.00 -18.17 6.86
CA PHE A 251 -18.00 -18.53 7.85
C PHE A 251 -17.25 -19.76 7.38
N ALA A 252 -15.94 -19.72 7.36
CA ALA A 252 -15.09 -20.85 6.97
C ALA A 252 -13.87 -20.93 7.90
N SER A 253 -13.59 -22.13 8.43
CA SER A 253 -12.36 -22.40 9.17
C SER A 253 -11.38 -23.25 8.36
N SER A 254 -10.10 -23.08 8.61
CA SER A 254 -9.04 -23.87 8.03
C SER A 254 -7.91 -24.12 9.03
N VAL A 255 -7.15 -25.19 8.81
CA VAL A 255 -5.91 -25.51 9.52
C VAL A 255 -4.80 -25.75 8.50
N ASN A 256 -3.69 -25.01 8.64
CA ASN A 256 -2.56 -25.08 7.70
C ASN A 256 -3.02 -24.90 6.22
N GLY A 257 -3.97 -23.98 5.99
CA GLY A 257 -4.56 -23.72 4.68
C GLY A 257 -5.55 -24.77 4.15
N LYS A 258 -5.82 -25.84 4.92
CA LYS A 258 -6.81 -26.88 4.54
C LYS A 258 -8.17 -26.55 5.14
N PRO A 259 -9.25 -26.48 4.32
CA PRO A 259 -10.60 -26.24 4.82
C PRO A 259 -11.05 -27.31 5.84
N GLU A 260 -11.72 -26.86 6.91
CA GLU A 260 -12.25 -27.72 7.98
C GLU A 260 -13.78 -27.65 8.05
N ARG A 261 -14.35 -26.46 8.27
CA ARG A 261 -15.78 -26.23 8.44
C ARG A 261 -16.24 -25.04 7.62
N ARG A 262 -17.53 -25.07 7.25
CA ARG A 262 -18.19 -23.96 6.55
C ARG A 262 -19.66 -23.85 6.99
N ALA A 263 -20.12 -22.62 7.22
CA ALA A 263 -21.53 -22.29 7.45
C ALA A 263 -21.89 -21.00 6.73
N VAL A 264 -23.18 -20.81 6.45
CA VAL A 264 -23.71 -19.56 5.89
C VAL A 264 -24.78 -19.02 6.84
N LEU A 265 -24.59 -17.80 7.30
CA LEU A 265 -25.52 -17.10 8.18
C LEU A 265 -26.05 -15.85 7.46
N ARG A 266 -27.10 -15.27 8.00
CA ARG A 266 -27.70 -14.00 7.60
C ARG A 266 -28.02 -13.19 8.83
N ALA A 267 -27.90 -11.89 8.71
CA ALA A 267 -28.25 -10.96 9.76
C ALA A 267 -28.87 -9.69 9.15
N ASP A 268 -29.64 -9.00 9.96
CA ASP A 268 -30.21 -7.71 9.63
C ASP A 268 -29.43 -6.62 10.38
N CYS A 269 -28.85 -5.68 9.65
CA CYS A 269 -28.20 -4.51 10.24
C CYS A 269 -28.37 -3.34 9.28
N LYS A 270 -28.96 -2.26 9.75
CA LYS A 270 -29.17 -1.05 8.95
C LYS A 270 -27.85 -0.38 8.57
N PRO A 271 -27.83 0.44 7.49
CA PRO A 271 -26.72 1.32 7.19
C PRO A 271 -26.25 2.11 8.41
N GLY A 272 -24.93 2.16 8.63
CA GLY A 272 -24.30 2.80 9.78
C GLY A 272 -24.39 2.01 11.11
N GLY A 273 -25.05 0.84 11.11
CA GLY A 273 -25.15 -0.02 12.29
C GLY A 273 -24.00 -1.04 12.40
N THR A 274 -23.93 -1.67 13.57
CA THR A 274 -22.95 -2.75 13.86
C THR A 274 -23.71 -3.99 14.35
N GLU A 275 -23.31 -5.16 13.86
CA GLU A 275 -23.90 -6.45 14.24
C GLU A 275 -22.81 -7.37 14.79
N HIS A 276 -23.13 -8.07 15.88
CA HIS A 276 -22.28 -9.05 16.54
C HIS A 276 -22.80 -10.46 16.29
N ILE A 277 -22.03 -11.26 15.59
CA ILE A 277 -22.45 -12.59 15.16
C ILE A 277 -21.51 -13.64 15.73
N PRO A 278 -21.97 -14.44 16.73
CA PRO A 278 -21.17 -15.54 17.27
C PRO A 278 -20.77 -16.54 16.18
N PHE A 279 -19.57 -17.10 16.27
CA PHE A 279 -19.15 -18.11 15.33
C PHE A 279 -20.05 -19.35 15.39
N PRO A 280 -20.49 -19.89 14.25
CA PRO A 280 -21.33 -21.08 14.22
C PRO A 280 -20.59 -22.36 14.65
N PHE A 281 -19.27 -22.27 14.80
CA PHE A 281 -18.38 -23.32 15.28
C PHE A 281 -17.09 -22.71 15.83
N ALA A 282 -16.44 -23.39 16.74
CA ALA A 282 -15.20 -22.91 17.35
C ALA A 282 -14.04 -22.84 16.33
N LEU A 283 -13.15 -21.88 16.54
CA LEU A 283 -11.86 -21.83 15.84
C LEU A 283 -11.04 -23.10 16.21
N PRO A 284 -10.43 -23.78 15.24
CA PRO A 284 -9.57 -24.93 15.52
C PRO A 284 -8.38 -24.52 16.41
N GLU A 285 -7.99 -25.39 17.35
CA GLU A 285 -6.86 -25.18 18.26
C GLU A 285 -5.63 -26.02 17.84
N ALA A 286 -5.28 -26.00 16.56
CA ALA A 286 -4.18 -26.81 16.04
C ALA A 286 -3.52 -26.14 14.85
N GLY A 287 -2.20 -26.23 14.78
CA GLY A 287 -1.39 -25.70 13.66
C GLY A 287 -1.66 -24.21 13.42
N LEU A 288 -1.68 -23.81 12.15
CA LEU A 288 -2.12 -22.48 11.76
C LEU A 288 -3.64 -22.53 11.55
N ALA A 289 -4.39 -22.17 12.56
CA ALA A 289 -5.85 -22.08 12.54
C ALA A 289 -6.30 -20.72 12.02
N CYS A 290 -7.25 -20.69 11.10
CA CYS A 290 -7.82 -19.49 10.56
C CYS A 290 -9.36 -19.58 10.55
N MET A 291 -10.03 -18.48 10.93
CA MET A 291 -11.43 -18.22 10.66
C MET A 291 -11.52 -17.09 9.65
N THR A 292 -12.27 -17.30 8.58
CA THR A 292 -12.59 -16.30 7.58
C THR A 292 -14.10 -16.08 7.55
N VAL A 293 -14.52 -14.81 7.50
CA VAL A 293 -15.91 -14.43 7.24
C VAL A 293 -15.96 -13.60 5.98
N THR A 294 -16.71 -14.06 5.00
CA THR A 294 -16.86 -13.41 3.70
C THR A 294 -18.32 -12.98 3.50
N ALA A 295 -18.54 -11.72 3.14
CA ALA A 295 -19.85 -11.21 2.75
C ALA A 295 -20.03 -11.37 1.24
N ILE A 296 -21.00 -12.19 0.84
CA ILE A 296 -21.30 -12.51 -0.55
C ILE A 296 -22.59 -11.83 -0.98
N GLN A 297 -22.55 -11.03 -2.03
CA GLN A 297 -23.70 -10.37 -2.63
C GLN A 297 -24.74 -11.39 -3.08
N ARG A 298 -25.97 -11.32 -2.58
CA ARG A 298 -27.04 -12.31 -2.87
C ARG A 298 -27.70 -12.10 -4.22
N ALA A 299 -28.05 -10.88 -4.53
CA ALA A 299 -28.72 -10.52 -5.77
C ALA A 299 -27.80 -9.71 -6.68
N ALA A 300 -27.90 -9.88 -7.98
CA ALA A 300 -27.18 -9.03 -8.92
C ALA A 300 -27.68 -7.58 -8.83
N LEU A 301 -26.74 -6.64 -8.84
CA LEU A 301 -26.95 -5.20 -8.97
C LEU A 301 -26.30 -4.71 -10.27
N PRO A 302 -26.64 -3.50 -10.75
CA PRO A 302 -25.93 -2.92 -11.88
C PRO A 302 -24.40 -2.92 -11.63
N GLY A 303 -23.65 -3.63 -12.48
CA GLY A 303 -22.19 -3.76 -12.36
C GLY A 303 -21.67 -4.75 -11.31
N ILE A 304 -22.55 -5.31 -10.46
CA ILE A 304 -22.14 -6.26 -9.40
C ILE A 304 -22.92 -7.55 -9.57
N PRO A 305 -22.29 -8.69 -9.93
CA PRO A 305 -23.00 -9.96 -10.09
C PRO A 305 -23.41 -10.57 -8.74
N ALA A 306 -24.45 -11.37 -8.74
CA ALA A 306 -24.72 -12.27 -7.60
C ALA A 306 -23.51 -13.20 -7.38
N GLY A 307 -23.21 -13.46 -6.11
CA GLY A 307 -22.01 -14.22 -5.73
C GLY A 307 -20.72 -13.40 -5.61
N TYR A 308 -20.76 -12.08 -5.86
CA TYR A 308 -19.62 -11.21 -5.68
C TYR A 308 -19.22 -11.13 -4.20
N GLU A 309 -17.95 -11.29 -3.91
CA GLU A 309 -17.34 -11.08 -2.59
C GLU A 309 -17.22 -9.59 -2.31
N ALA A 310 -18.06 -9.06 -1.43
CA ALA A 310 -18.11 -7.63 -1.12
C ALA A 310 -17.16 -7.22 -0.01
N ALA A 311 -16.92 -8.09 0.97
CA ALA A 311 -16.00 -7.84 2.08
C ALA A 311 -15.48 -9.17 2.66
N LEU A 312 -14.34 -9.10 3.33
CA LEU A 312 -13.69 -10.25 3.97
C LEU A 312 -13.04 -9.80 5.28
N GLY A 313 -13.21 -10.62 6.34
CA GLY A 313 -12.46 -10.49 7.59
C GLY A 313 -11.83 -11.82 7.96
N GLN A 314 -10.67 -11.77 8.64
CA GLN A 314 -9.94 -12.96 9.09
C GLN A 314 -9.39 -12.78 10.50
N VAL A 315 -9.39 -13.88 11.26
CA VAL A 315 -8.58 -14.06 12.48
C VAL A 315 -7.81 -15.36 12.36
N TRP A 316 -6.59 -15.34 12.82
CA TRP A 316 -5.74 -16.54 12.75
C TRP A 316 -4.87 -16.66 13.99
N HIS A 317 -4.60 -17.91 14.39
CA HIS A 317 -3.69 -18.26 15.46
C HIS A 317 -2.71 -19.33 15.00
N ASN A 318 -1.48 -19.15 15.37
CA ASN A 318 -0.46 -20.18 15.15
C ASN A 318 -0.29 -20.96 16.46
N TYR A 319 -1.04 -22.05 16.61
CA TYR A 319 -0.83 -22.99 17.69
C TYR A 319 0.45 -23.76 17.38
N ALA A 320 1.53 -23.34 18.02
CA ALA A 320 2.82 -23.98 17.82
C ALA A 320 2.70 -25.49 18.02
N VAL A 321 3.12 -26.27 17.04
CA VAL A 321 3.40 -27.68 17.25
C VAL A 321 4.31 -27.76 18.47
N ALA A 322 3.92 -28.53 19.49
CA ALA A 322 4.71 -28.68 20.69
C ALA A 322 6.16 -28.96 20.28
N ARG A 323 7.08 -28.10 20.69
CA ARG A 323 8.51 -28.29 20.39
C ARG A 323 8.90 -29.62 21.02
N LEU A 324 9.44 -30.52 20.22
CA LEU A 324 10.11 -31.71 20.76
C LEU A 324 11.27 -31.18 21.62
N THR A 325 11.19 -31.39 22.93
CA THR A 325 12.28 -31.08 23.84
C THR A 325 13.35 -32.16 23.66
N LEU A 326 14.33 -31.88 22.83
CA LEU A 326 15.51 -32.70 22.63
C LEU A 326 16.70 -32.01 23.30
N PRO A 327 17.72 -32.77 23.76
CA PRO A 327 18.94 -32.17 24.29
C PRO A 327 19.56 -31.21 23.26
N ALA A 328 20.25 -30.18 23.76
CA ALA A 328 20.95 -29.24 22.91
C ALA A 328 21.85 -29.98 21.87
N PRO A 329 21.94 -29.47 20.64
CA PRO A 329 22.82 -30.04 19.66
C PRO A 329 24.29 -29.89 20.06
N GLN A 330 25.18 -30.66 19.45
CA GLN A 330 26.59 -30.58 19.69
C GLN A 330 27.17 -29.30 19.13
N LEU A 331 27.84 -28.50 20.00
CA LEU A 331 28.65 -27.37 19.59
C LEU A 331 30.09 -27.84 19.30
N VAL A 332 30.62 -27.48 18.14
CA VAL A 332 32.01 -27.77 17.72
C VAL A 332 32.67 -26.46 17.33
N GLU A 333 33.64 -26.02 18.15
CA GLU A 333 34.42 -24.81 17.86
C GLU A 333 35.76 -25.17 17.26
N MET A 334 36.12 -24.51 16.16
CA MET A 334 37.41 -24.62 15.48
C MET A 334 37.97 -23.23 15.15
N ASP A 335 39.22 -23.18 14.76
CA ASP A 335 39.90 -21.89 14.45
C ASP A 335 39.23 -21.09 13.34
N CYS A 336 38.68 -21.77 12.32
CA CYS A 336 38.07 -21.16 11.14
C CYS A 336 36.55 -21.10 11.17
N ASN A 337 35.90 -21.92 12.00
CA ASN A 337 34.46 -22.02 12.02
C ASN A 337 33.88 -22.50 13.36
N VAL A 338 32.57 -22.35 13.47
CA VAL A 338 31.73 -22.92 14.51
C VAL A 338 30.72 -23.82 13.83
N GLY A 339 30.64 -25.08 14.27
CA GLY A 339 29.65 -26.06 13.82
C GLY A 339 28.61 -26.35 14.91
N VAL A 340 27.34 -26.47 14.51
CA VAL A 340 26.25 -26.95 15.37
C VAL A 340 25.65 -28.17 14.70
N LYS A 341 25.72 -29.33 15.36
CA LYS A 341 25.36 -30.61 14.77
C LYS A 341 24.40 -31.39 15.65
N GLY A 342 23.37 -31.94 15.04
CA GLY A 342 22.42 -32.87 15.65
C GLY A 342 22.13 -34.05 14.74
N GLU A 343 21.12 -34.84 15.10
CA GLU A 343 20.67 -35.95 14.30
C GLU A 343 19.99 -35.43 13.03
N GLY A 344 20.56 -35.72 11.87
CA GLY A 344 20.04 -35.32 10.56
C GLY A 344 20.23 -33.85 10.18
N PHE A 345 20.95 -33.03 10.97
CA PHE A 345 21.20 -31.65 10.60
C PHE A 345 22.60 -31.16 11.01
N GLU A 346 23.06 -30.12 10.31
CA GLU A 346 24.30 -29.41 10.58
C GLU A 346 24.22 -27.96 10.13
N TYR A 347 24.65 -27.03 11.00
CA TYR A 347 24.88 -25.61 10.69
C TYR A 347 26.36 -25.32 10.80
N ILE A 348 26.93 -24.58 9.85
CA ILE A 348 28.31 -24.12 9.90
C ILE A 348 28.36 -22.60 9.76
N PHE A 349 29.03 -21.96 10.72
CA PHE A 349 29.32 -20.54 10.73
C PHE A 349 30.80 -20.33 10.49
N GLY A 350 31.16 -19.61 9.43
CA GLY A 350 32.54 -19.23 9.15
C GLY A 350 32.94 -17.97 9.90
N ARG A 351 34.13 -17.99 10.56
CA ARG A 351 34.71 -16.77 11.16
C ARG A 351 35.01 -15.78 10.03
N GLY A 352 34.56 -14.54 10.19
CA GLY A 352 34.62 -13.51 9.15
C GLY A 352 33.51 -13.55 8.09
N LYS A 353 32.61 -14.56 8.13
CA LYS A 353 31.52 -14.74 7.13
C LYS A 353 30.12 -14.83 7.72
N GLY A 354 29.95 -15.42 8.93
CA GLY A 354 28.64 -15.76 9.47
C GLY A 354 28.15 -17.13 9.00
N LEU A 355 26.84 -17.32 8.84
CA LEU A 355 26.23 -18.61 8.47
C LEU A 355 26.53 -18.97 7.01
N VAL A 356 27.30 -20.05 6.80
CA VAL A 356 27.79 -20.47 5.46
C VAL A 356 27.24 -21.80 4.98
N SER A 357 26.67 -22.62 5.89
CA SER A 357 26.13 -23.94 5.50
C SER A 357 24.96 -24.30 6.40
N ILE A 358 23.90 -24.81 5.78
CA ILE A 358 22.78 -25.47 6.43
C ILE A 358 22.57 -26.80 5.69
N ARG A 359 22.62 -27.91 6.45
CA ARG A 359 22.34 -29.23 5.89
C ARG A 359 21.25 -29.94 6.68
N TYR A 360 20.34 -30.60 5.94
CA TYR A 360 19.37 -31.52 6.50
C TYR A 360 19.43 -32.84 5.76
N ASN A 361 19.56 -33.95 6.50
CA ASN A 361 19.70 -35.31 5.96
C ASN A 361 20.76 -35.41 4.84
N GLY A 362 21.87 -34.70 5.05
CA GLY A 362 23.00 -34.66 4.09
C GLY A 362 22.81 -33.71 2.91
N VAL A 363 21.63 -33.12 2.74
CA VAL A 363 21.33 -32.16 1.65
C VAL A 363 21.75 -30.75 2.08
N GLN A 364 22.62 -30.12 1.31
CA GLN A 364 22.99 -28.71 1.46
C GLN A 364 21.87 -27.82 0.94
N LEU A 365 21.48 -26.80 1.73
CA LEU A 365 20.41 -25.88 1.36
C LEU A 365 20.91 -24.55 0.78
N LEU A 366 22.12 -24.12 1.14
CA LEU A 366 22.69 -22.85 0.73
C LEU A 366 23.68 -22.99 -0.42
N ASP A 367 23.64 -22.09 -1.39
CA ASP A 367 24.67 -21.95 -2.43
C ASP A 367 25.76 -20.94 -2.02
N ASP A 368 25.46 -19.99 -1.12
CA ASP A 368 26.40 -18.98 -0.64
C ASP A 368 26.07 -18.59 0.82
N THR A 369 26.85 -17.67 1.38
CA THR A 369 26.73 -17.16 2.74
C THR A 369 25.43 -16.37 2.94
N VAL A 370 24.75 -16.65 4.05
CA VAL A 370 23.63 -15.81 4.52
C VAL A 370 24.15 -14.46 4.97
N ARG A 371 23.53 -13.40 4.54
CA ARG A 371 24.00 -12.03 4.83
C ARG A 371 22.83 -11.09 5.16
N PRO A 372 23.10 -10.01 5.92
CA PRO A 372 22.14 -8.94 6.13
C PRO A 372 21.66 -8.37 4.80
N ASN A 373 20.38 -8.01 4.72
CA ASN A 373 19.79 -7.34 3.59
C ASN A 373 19.04 -6.10 4.04
N PHE A 374 19.29 -4.98 3.34
CA PHE A 374 18.69 -3.67 3.62
C PHE A 374 18.04 -3.07 2.36
N TRP A 375 17.97 -3.86 1.27
CA TRP A 375 17.53 -3.37 -0.01
C TRP A 375 16.45 -4.25 -0.62
N ARG A 376 15.37 -3.64 -1.02
CA ARG A 376 14.32 -4.23 -1.88
C ARG A 376 14.37 -3.65 -3.29
N ALA A 377 13.69 -4.27 -4.23
CA ALA A 377 13.47 -3.65 -5.54
C ALA A 377 12.65 -2.35 -5.36
N PRO A 378 13.12 -1.22 -5.92
CA PRO A 378 12.37 0.02 -5.85
C PRO A 378 11.01 -0.09 -6.56
N THR A 379 10.01 0.59 -6.01
CA THR A 379 8.77 0.86 -6.75
C THR A 379 9.00 2.02 -7.71
N ASN A 380 8.05 2.24 -8.63
CA ASN A 380 8.13 3.39 -9.54
C ASN A 380 8.07 4.72 -8.77
N ASN A 381 7.29 4.80 -7.68
CA ASN A 381 7.27 5.97 -6.80
C ASN A 381 8.61 6.20 -6.09
N ASP A 382 9.27 5.13 -5.62
CA ASP A 382 10.62 5.25 -5.05
C ASP A 382 11.59 5.86 -6.08
N GLU A 383 11.51 5.44 -7.35
CA GLU A 383 12.34 5.99 -8.44
C GLU A 383 11.98 7.44 -8.75
N GLY A 384 10.69 7.78 -8.77
CA GLY A 384 10.21 9.15 -8.97
C GLY A 384 10.68 10.12 -7.88
N CYS A 385 10.76 9.65 -6.63
CA CYS A 385 11.29 10.40 -5.49
C CYS A 385 12.81 10.36 -5.37
N ALA A 386 13.52 9.76 -6.33
CA ALA A 386 14.98 9.59 -6.33
C ALA A 386 15.53 8.78 -5.13
N GLU A 387 14.71 7.96 -4.48
CA GLU A 387 15.12 7.11 -3.34
C GLU A 387 16.30 6.18 -3.66
N PRO A 388 16.41 5.56 -4.86
CA PRO A 388 17.56 4.73 -5.20
C PRO A 388 18.90 5.46 -5.11
N PHE A 389 18.91 6.79 -5.26
CA PHE A 389 20.11 7.62 -5.08
C PHE A 389 20.28 8.05 -3.62
N THR A 390 19.21 8.48 -2.98
CA THR A 390 19.22 8.93 -1.58
C THR A 390 19.63 7.81 -0.63
N PHE A 391 19.13 6.59 -0.86
CA PHE A 391 19.39 5.41 -0.05
C PHE A 391 20.39 4.43 -0.68
N ALA A 392 21.17 4.85 -1.68
CA ALA A 392 22.12 4.02 -2.40
C ALA A 392 23.11 3.23 -1.48
N PHE A 393 23.46 3.78 -0.32
CA PHE A 393 24.27 3.11 0.70
C PHE A 393 23.70 1.72 1.06
N TRP A 394 22.39 1.63 1.28
CA TRP A 394 21.72 0.42 1.71
C TRP A 394 21.75 -0.70 0.67
N LYS A 395 21.81 -0.36 -0.61
CA LYS A 395 21.91 -1.33 -1.71
C LYS A 395 23.14 -2.23 -1.59
N THR A 396 24.19 -1.72 -0.99
CA THR A 396 25.48 -2.43 -0.87
C THR A 396 25.88 -2.73 0.57
N ALA A 397 25.20 -2.14 1.56
CA ALA A 397 25.56 -2.27 2.97
C ALA A 397 25.63 -3.74 3.42
N GLY A 398 24.63 -4.56 3.07
CA GLY A 398 24.62 -6.00 3.39
C GLY A 398 25.68 -6.79 2.63
N LEU A 399 25.97 -6.43 1.38
CA LEU A 399 26.98 -7.11 0.56
C LEU A 399 28.40 -6.94 1.13
N TYR A 400 28.70 -5.77 1.67
CA TYR A 400 30.01 -5.43 2.23
C TYR A 400 30.04 -5.49 3.76
N ALA A 401 28.98 -5.98 4.40
CA ALA A 401 28.98 -6.25 5.83
C ALA A 401 29.98 -7.36 6.16
N ARG A 402 30.77 -7.15 7.22
CA ARG A 402 31.76 -8.13 7.69
C ARG A 402 31.34 -8.70 9.03
N CYS A 403 31.35 -10.02 9.15
CA CYS A 403 31.17 -10.69 10.42
C CYS A 403 32.48 -10.62 11.23
N ASP A 404 32.68 -9.54 11.97
CA ASP A 404 33.93 -9.28 12.68
C ASP A 404 34.11 -10.12 13.95
N ASN A 405 32.99 -10.57 14.54
CA ASN A 405 33.01 -11.44 15.71
C ASN A 405 31.96 -12.54 15.62
N LEU A 406 32.37 -13.75 15.88
CA LEU A 406 31.51 -14.92 15.96
C LEU A 406 31.79 -15.65 17.28
N SER A 407 30.76 -15.77 18.12
CA SER A 407 30.78 -16.55 19.36
C SER A 407 29.64 -17.56 19.38
N ALA A 408 29.79 -18.62 20.13
CA ALA A 408 28.70 -19.58 20.34
C ALA A 408 28.77 -20.15 21.76
N GLU A 409 27.59 -20.47 22.29
CA GLU A 409 27.46 -21.11 23.62
C GLU A 409 26.30 -22.08 23.63
N THR A 410 26.38 -23.10 24.47
CA THR A 410 25.23 -23.95 24.79
C THR A 410 24.43 -23.33 25.95
N LYS A 411 23.15 -23.08 25.75
CA LYS A 411 22.26 -22.50 26.75
C LYS A 411 20.94 -23.25 26.81
N GLY A 412 20.76 -24.03 27.90
CA GLY A 412 19.61 -24.93 28.01
C GLY A 412 19.60 -25.96 26.87
N ASP A 413 18.48 -26.08 26.19
CA ASP A 413 18.30 -27.01 25.06
C ASP A 413 18.71 -26.43 23.70
N PHE A 414 19.42 -25.29 23.68
CA PHE A 414 19.85 -24.61 22.49
C PHE A 414 21.37 -24.44 22.41
N VAL A 415 21.88 -24.38 21.19
CA VAL A 415 23.14 -23.70 20.88
C VAL A 415 22.82 -22.35 20.29
N ILE A 416 23.34 -21.27 20.87
CA ILE A 416 23.19 -19.90 20.38
C ILE A 416 24.50 -19.49 19.71
N ALA A 417 24.49 -19.29 18.39
CA ALA A 417 25.60 -18.69 17.65
C ALA A 417 25.26 -17.20 17.42
N ARG A 418 26.15 -16.32 17.87
CA ARG A 418 26.03 -14.87 17.67
C ARG A 418 27.05 -14.39 16.65
N ALA A 419 26.57 -13.86 15.53
CA ALA A 419 27.36 -13.22 14.51
C ALA A 419 27.20 -11.69 14.59
N ASN A 420 28.26 -10.97 14.91
CA ASN A 420 28.26 -9.51 14.94
C ASN A 420 28.82 -8.99 13.63
N TYR A 421 27.98 -8.33 12.84
CA TYR A 421 28.37 -7.71 11.58
C TYR A 421 28.69 -6.24 11.79
N THR A 422 29.71 -5.77 11.05
CA THR A 422 30.05 -4.36 10.91
C THR A 422 29.76 -3.93 9.48
N LEU A 423 28.91 -2.91 9.33
CA LEU A 423 28.55 -2.31 8.05
C LEU A 423 29.67 -1.39 7.55
N PRO A 424 29.68 -0.99 6.25
CA PRO A 424 30.71 -0.12 5.68
C PRO A 424 30.90 1.24 6.37
N ASP A 425 29.85 1.73 7.04
CA ASP A 425 29.88 3.00 7.81
C ASP A 425 30.27 2.81 9.29
N GLY A 426 30.62 1.58 9.69
CA GLY A 426 31.04 1.24 11.05
C GLY A 426 29.92 0.91 12.01
N GLN A 427 28.65 0.99 11.62
CA GLN A 427 27.53 0.55 12.44
C GLN A 427 27.54 -0.98 12.61
N THR A 428 27.06 -1.45 13.76
CA THR A 428 27.08 -2.88 14.07
C THR A 428 25.66 -3.47 14.05
N LEU A 429 25.58 -4.75 13.63
CA LEU A 429 24.35 -5.53 13.59
C LEU A 429 24.60 -6.91 14.22
N PRO A 430 24.17 -7.15 15.46
CA PRO A 430 24.18 -8.48 16.07
C PRO A 430 23.05 -9.34 15.50
N ILE A 431 23.36 -10.59 15.18
CA ILE A 431 22.41 -11.60 14.74
C ILE A 431 22.62 -12.86 15.56
N ASP A 432 21.57 -13.27 16.28
CA ASP A 432 21.55 -14.49 17.09
C ASP A 432 20.83 -15.61 16.34
N PHE A 433 21.45 -16.77 16.28
CA PHE A 433 20.92 -18.01 15.72
C PHE A 433 20.79 -19.03 16.86
N ALA A 434 19.57 -19.23 17.37
CA ALA A 434 19.29 -20.17 18.42
C ALA A 434 18.81 -21.51 17.81
N ILE A 435 19.66 -22.52 17.86
CA ILE A 435 19.43 -23.83 17.23
C ILE A 435 19.10 -24.87 18.31
N ASP A 436 17.91 -25.50 18.21
CA ASP A 436 17.47 -26.55 19.14
C ASP A 436 17.91 -27.95 18.69
N GLY A 437 17.66 -28.96 19.57
CA GLY A 437 18.03 -30.36 19.33
C GLY A 437 17.31 -31.03 18.14
N ALA A 438 16.24 -30.44 17.63
CA ALA A 438 15.54 -30.88 16.43
C ALA A 438 16.06 -30.21 15.14
N GLY A 439 17.02 -29.31 15.26
CA GLY A 439 17.59 -28.54 14.15
C GLY A 439 16.79 -27.31 13.75
N ARG A 440 15.77 -26.90 14.51
CA ARG A 440 15.07 -25.64 14.28
C ARG A 440 16.00 -24.50 14.69
N CYS A 441 16.06 -23.45 13.87
CA CYS A 441 16.83 -22.25 14.12
C CYS A 441 15.89 -21.04 14.25
N ASP A 442 15.86 -20.43 15.44
CA ASP A 442 15.22 -19.12 15.64
C ASP A 442 16.28 -18.05 15.42
N ILE A 443 16.00 -17.07 14.55
CA ILE A 443 16.94 -16.01 14.19
C ILE A 443 16.43 -14.68 14.71
N THR A 444 17.26 -13.98 15.46
CA THR A 444 16.95 -12.64 15.99
C THR A 444 17.95 -11.63 15.46
N MET A 445 17.47 -10.60 14.79
CA MET A 445 18.22 -9.45 14.35
C MET A 445 17.78 -8.22 15.13
N THR A 446 18.74 -7.43 15.62
CA THR A 446 18.41 -6.20 16.36
C THR A 446 19.14 -5.02 15.74
N TRP A 447 18.37 -4.10 15.14
CA TRP A 447 18.93 -2.85 14.64
C TRP A 447 19.12 -1.85 15.78
N GLN A 448 20.35 -1.37 15.92
CA GLN A 448 20.75 -0.36 16.93
C GLN A 448 21.45 0.84 16.28
N GLY A 449 21.41 0.91 14.96
CA GLY A 449 22.04 1.98 14.20
C GLY A 449 21.31 3.32 14.32
N THR A 450 21.99 4.39 13.96
CA THR A 450 21.46 5.76 13.99
C THR A 450 20.59 6.11 12.79
N ARG A 451 20.69 5.34 11.71
CA ARG A 451 19.85 5.52 10.53
C ARG A 451 18.55 4.73 10.74
N THR A 452 17.42 5.42 10.68
CA THR A 452 16.08 4.83 10.91
C THR A 452 15.32 4.53 9.63
N GLU A 453 15.72 5.13 8.51
CA GLU A 453 15.09 4.98 7.20
C GLU A 453 15.78 3.84 6.43
N LEU A 454 15.25 2.64 6.60
CA LEU A 454 15.74 1.42 5.95
C LEU A 454 14.76 1.01 4.85
N PRO A 455 15.20 0.89 3.57
CA PRO A 455 14.35 0.36 2.50
C PRO A 455 13.82 -1.05 2.78
N GLU A 456 14.64 -1.86 3.46
CA GLU A 456 14.30 -3.20 3.94
C GLU A 456 15.15 -3.55 5.17
N PHE A 457 14.67 -4.48 6.00
CA PHE A 457 15.45 -5.04 7.10
C PHE A 457 15.22 -6.54 7.20
N GLY A 458 16.21 -7.33 6.78
CA GLY A 458 16.10 -8.77 6.74
C GLY A 458 17.42 -9.51 6.50
N LEU A 459 17.31 -10.80 6.18
CA LEU A 459 18.42 -11.66 5.78
C LEU A 459 18.17 -12.21 4.38
N LEU A 460 19.21 -12.23 3.57
CA LEU A 460 19.24 -12.90 2.28
C LEU A 460 19.80 -14.32 2.45
N PHE A 461 18.98 -15.31 2.07
CA PHE A 461 19.35 -16.72 2.02
C PHE A 461 19.56 -17.14 0.57
N PRO A 462 20.80 -17.29 0.10
CA PRO A 462 21.07 -17.83 -1.24
C PRO A 462 20.80 -19.33 -1.25
N LEU A 463 19.56 -19.71 -1.55
CA LEU A 463 19.17 -21.13 -1.60
C LEU A 463 19.66 -21.78 -2.88
N ARG A 464 19.87 -23.09 -2.82
CA ARG A 464 20.24 -23.90 -3.98
C ARG A 464 19.15 -23.83 -5.06
N ARG A 465 19.58 -23.71 -6.31
CA ARG A 465 18.70 -23.58 -7.48
C ARG A 465 17.78 -24.76 -7.72
N GLU A 466 18.08 -25.92 -7.14
CA GLU A 466 17.25 -27.11 -7.21
C GLU A 466 16.01 -27.02 -6.31
N LEU A 467 15.99 -26.08 -5.36
CA LEU A 467 14.82 -25.77 -4.53
C LEU A 467 13.92 -24.80 -5.30
N THR A 468 13.03 -25.35 -6.13
CA THR A 468 12.19 -24.56 -7.07
C THR A 468 10.78 -24.30 -6.57
N GLU A 469 10.34 -24.98 -5.52
CA GLU A 469 9.01 -24.82 -4.94
C GLU A 469 9.10 -24.03 -3.64
N VAL A 470 8.30 -22.97 -3.54
CA VAL A 470 8.18 -22.13 -2.34
C VAL A 470 6.72 -22.10 -1.91
N SER A 471 6.47 -22.46 -0.65
CA SER A 471 5.17 -22.27 -0.02
C SER A 471 5.29 -21.20 1.06
N TYR A 472 4.40 -20.23 1.06
CA TYR A 472 4.39 -19.17 2.06
C TYR A 472 2.98 -18.88 2.54
N LEU A 473 2.89 -18.27 3.72
CA LEU A 473 1.69 -17.69 4.29
C LEU A 473 1.96 -16.23 4.60
N GLY A 474 1.09 -15.36 4.14
CA GLY A 474 1.22 -13.92 4.33
C GLY A 474 0.01 -13.18 3.79
N LEU A 475 0.08 -11.86 3.79
CA LEU A 475 -0.87 -11.03 3.07
C LEU A 475 -0.75 -11.27 1.56
N GLY A 476 -1.81 -11.10 0.86
CA GLY A 476 -1.86 -11.34 -0.58
C GLY A 476 -3.07 -12.16 -0.97
N PRO A 477 -3.08 -12.82 -2.16
CA PRO A 477 -1.90 -13.33 -2.90
C PRO A 477 -1.22 -12.34 -3.84
N ARG A 478 -1.85 -11.23 -4.15
CA ARG A 478 -1.31 -10.29 -5.15
C ARG A 478 -0.90 -8.95 -4.55
N GLU A 479 -1.65 -8.48 -3.53
CA GLU A 479 -1.44 -7.18 -2.88
C GLU A 479 -1.80 -7.25 -1.39
#